data_3e99175c737b7f7aeb42499fcd873191
#
_entry.id   3e99175c737b7f7aeb42499fcd873191
#
_cell.length_a   1.000
_cell.length_b   1.000
_cell.length_c   1.000
_cell.angle_alpha   90.00
_cell.angle_beta   90.00
_cell.angle_gamma   90.00
#
_symmetry.space_group_name_H-M   'P 1'
#
loop_
_entity.id
_entity.type
_entity.pdbx_description
1 polymer ?
#
loop_
_entity_poly.entity_id
_entity_poly.type
_entity_poly.pdbx_seq_one_letter_code
_entity_poly.pdbx_strand_id
1 'polypeptide(L)'
;MRRIFIACISSLLLYLVLFGLVLDRPLSLGFLRARIDAKLARGAAITGPKLVILAGSNGPYSHRCETIAPILGRPCVNAGVAVGIGLDYLFARWRSLLHPGDLVYLPLEEAQYVRPRAAIRLGPDAAIMLRHDRATLTALAPDRWMGAVFAGDLRGALMSVIEMALVAGGFHDPRDRLNGSVNAWGDHVGHTKALAAANAAMLAAAVPYHPTGRQVRDGDGSAQVIAFLRWAAAHKVRAIGGLPTGFADSPIPDDTMAAIRQIYASAGAAFLDLPNHSRYPRSAFFDTPDHLNEPAQIAHSLIVAEALRRMTGAIAARPVNAPVPMTPRRLAATR
;
A
#
# COMPACT_ATOMS: atom_id res chain seq x y z
N MET A 1 23.98 40.05 9.08
CA MET A 1 22.69 39.36 9.39
C MET A 1 21.62 39.55 8.33
N ARG A 2 21.26 40.79 7.94
CA ARG A 2 20.22 41.05 6.91
C ARG A 2 20.46 40.32 5.57
N ARG A 3 21.72 40.32 5.05
CA ARG A 3 22.04 39.63 3.77
C ARG A 3 21.90 38.13 3.86
N ILE A 4 22.27 37.50 4.99
CA ILE A 4 22.13 36.07 5.22
C ILE A 4 20.63 35.71 5.28
N PHE A 5 19.85 36.48 6.00
CA PHE A 5 18.40 36.29 6.10
C PHE A 5 17.70 36.37 4.72
N ILE A 6 18.06 37.39 3.92
CA ILE A 6 17.55 37.54 2.54
C ILE A 6 17.95 36.35 1.68
N ALA A 7 19.22 35.89 1.76
CA ALA A 7 19.70 34.74 1.00
C ALA A 7 18.93 33.46 1.38
N CYS A 8 18.71 33.22 2.67
CA CYS A 8 17.92 32.07 3.13
C CYS A 8 16.48 32.10 2.64
N ILE A 9 15.80 33.26 2.73
CA ILE A 9 14.44 33.43 2.23
C ILE A 9 14.38 33.25 0.71
N SER A 10 15.29 33.87 -0.03
CA SER A 10 15.34 33.74 -1.49
C SER A 10 15.61 32.30 -1.93
N SER A 11 16.52 31.60 -1.24
CA SER A 11 16.81 30.20 -1.48
C SER A 11 15.60 29.30 -1.19
N LEU A 12 14.90 29.54 -0.08
CA LEU A 12 13.68 28.82 0.26
C LEU A 12 12.55 29.08 -0.76
N LEU A 13 12.36 30.33 -1.18
CA LEU A 13 11.37 30.68 -2.20
C LEU A 13 11.71 30.01 -3.54
N LEU A 14 12.98 30.06 -3.96
CA LEU A 14 13.43 29.41 -5.18
C LEU A 14 13.22 27.89 -5.10
N TYR A 15 13.55 27.28 -3.96
CA TYR A 15 13.27 25.87 -3.69
C TYR A 15 11.77 25.57 -3.84
N LEU A 16 10.89 26.32 -3.17
CA LEU A 16 9.46 26.11 -3.20
C LEU A 16 8.87 26.29 -4.62
N VAL A 17 9.36 27.28 -5.38
CA VAL A 17 8.93 27.49 -6.78
C VAL A 17 9.40 26.36 -7.68
N LEU A 18 10.69 26.01 -7.67
CA LEU A 18 11.23 24.93 -8.50
C LEU A 18 10.55 23.61 -8.18
N PHE A 19 10.47 23.25 -6.90
CA PHE A 19 9.79 22.03 -6.49
C PHE A 19 8.28 22.11 -6.74
N GLY A 20 7.66 23.28 -6.59
CA GLY A 20 6.25 23.50 -6.93
C GLY A 20 5.96 23.22 -8.40
N LEU A 21 6.77 23.73 -9.30
CA LEU A 21 6.60 23.57 -10.74
C LEU A 21 6.95 22.15 -11.22
N VAL A 22 8.02 21.56 -10.70
CA VAL A 22 8.54 20.26 -11.16
C VAL A 22 7.76 19.11 -10.52
N LEU A 23 7.46 19.19 -9.23
CA LEU A 23 6.82 18.12 -8.47
C LEU A 23 5.31 18.04 -8.70
N ASP A 24 4.64 19.03 -9.30
CA ASP A 24 3.23 18.90 -9.68
C ASP A 24 3.02 17.85 -10.78
N ARG A 25 4.07 17.42 -11.45
CA ARG A 25 4.00 16.46 -12.56
C ARG A 25 5.02 15.33 -12.49
N PRO A 26 5.42 14.78 -11.33
CA PRO A 26 6.33 13.64 -11.35
C PRO A 26 5.58 12.40 -11.85
N LEU A 27 6.07 11.78 -12.93
CA LEU A 27 5.46 10.60 -13.52
C LEU A 27 5.32 9.46 -12.52
N SER A 28 6.33 9.23 -11.69
CA SER A 28 6.31 8.19 -10.65
C SER A 28 5.29 8.46 -9.54
N LEU A 29 5.19 9.69 -9.05
CA LEU A 29 4.19 10.08 -8.03
C LEU A 29 2.79 10.15 -8.64
N GLY A 30 2.68 10.59 -9.89
CA GLY A 30 1.43 10.58 -10.64
C GLY A 30 0.85 9.18 -10.77
N PHE A 31 1.71 8.20 -10.99
CA PHE A 31 1.34 6.79 -11.01
C PHE A 31 0.85 6.27 -9.65
N LEU A 32 1.58 6.52 -8.56
CA LEU A 32 1.16 6.14 -7.21
C LEU A 32 -0.17 6.80 -6.84
N ARG A 33 -0.32 8.09 -7.15
CA ARG A 33 -1.56 8.84 -6.96
C ARG A 33 -2.72 8.21 -7.73
N ALA A 34 -2.55 7.95 -9.02
CA ALA A 34 -3.60 7.35 -9.84
C ALA A 34 -4.06 6.00 -9.28
N ARG A 35 -3.13 5.18 -8.78
CA ARG A 35 -3.46 3.92 -8.10
C ARG A 35 -4.24 4.13 -6.81
N ILE A 36 -3.82 5.07 -5.96
CA ILE A 36 -4.53 5.40 -4.72
C ILE A 36 -5.95 5.87 -5.05
N ASP A 37 -6.09 6.85 -5.95
CA ASP A 37 -7.37 7.44 -6.32
C ASP A 37 -8.34 6.39 -6.92
N ALA A 38 -7.86 5.50 -7.79
CA ALA A 38 -8.67 4.44 -8.37
C ALA A 38 -9.19 3.46 -7.29
N LYS A 39 -8.34 3.07 -6.33
CA LYS A 39 -8.74 2.18 -5.23
C LYS A 39 -9.72 2.83 -4.27
N LEU A 40 -9.52 4.11 -3.95
CA LEU A 40 -10.45 4.90 -3.13
C LEU A 40 -11.80 5.07 -3.84
N ALA A 41 -11.79 5.40 -5.14
CA ALA A 41 -13.02 5.52 -5.94
C ALA A 41 -13.82 4.21 -5.95
N ARG A 42 -13.13 3.06 -6.08
CA ARG A 42 -13.79 1.76 -5.95
C ARG A 42 -14.35 1.56 -4.54
N GLY A 43 -13.60 1.87 -3.50
CA GLY A 43 -14.07 1.75 -2.12
C GLY A 43 -15.32 2.58 -1.86
N ALA A 44 -15.37 3.79 -2.41
CA ALA A 44 -16.52 4.71 -2.32
C ALA A 44 -17.75 4.22 -3.11
N ALA A 45 -17.54 3.52 -4.23
CA ALA A 45 -18.64 3.00 -5.06
C ALA A 45 -19.37 1.79 -4.43
N ILE A 46 -18.81 1.18 -3.40
CA ILE A 46 -19.43 0.04 -2.71
C ILE A 46 -20.21 0.56 -1.50
N THR A 47 -21.52 0.48 -1.58
CA THR A 47 -22.44 0.98 -0.54
C THR A 47 -22.76 -0.03 0.57
N GLY A 48 -22.57 -1.32 0.31
CA GLY A 48 -22.77 -2.41 1.29
C GLY A 48 -21.48 -2.82 2.00
N PRO A 49 -21.58 -3.76 2.97
CA PRO A 49 -20.42 -4.31 3.65
C PRO A 49 -19.42 -4.92 2.65
N LYS A 50 -18.15 -4.52 2.79
CA LYS A 50 -17.06 -4.92 1.91
C LYS A 50 -15.86 -5.47 2.67
N LEU A 51 -14.98 -6.17 1.97
CA LEU A 51 -13.61 -6.44 2.40
C LEU A 51 -12.69 -5.36 1.82
N VAL A 52 -11.83 -4.80 2.65
CA VAL A 52 -10.73 -3.93 2.21
C VAL A 52 -9.40 -4.55 2.66
N ILE A 53 -8.49 -4.80 1.72
CA ILE A 53 -7.14 -5.29 2.01
C ILE A 53 -6.21 -4.09 2.07
N LEU A 54 -5.75 -3.72 3.27
CA LEU A 54 -4.79 -2.65 3.50
C LEU A 54 -3.40 -3.24 3.71
N ALA A 55 -2.49 -2.95 2.79
CA ALA A 55 -1.13 -3.50 2.79
C ALA A 55 -0.18 -2.59 2.01
N GLY A 56 1.08 -2.97 1.93
CA GLY A 56 2.05 -2.44 0.98
C GLY A 56 1.79 -2.95 -0.43
N SER A 57 2.86 -3.09 -1.21
CA SER A 57 2.80 -3.67 -2.56
C SER A 57 2.47 -5.17 -2.56
N ASN A 58 2.77 -5.87 -1.47
CA ASN A 58 2.35 -7.26 -1.27
C ASN A 58 0.82 -7.44 -1.32
N GLY A 59 0.04 -6.41 -1.00
CA GLY A 59 -1.42 -6.45 -1.13
C GLY A 59 -1.84 -6.87 -2.54
N PRO A 60 -1.62 -6.06 -3.58
CA PRO A 60 -2.02 -6.39 -4.95
C PRO A 60 -1.25 -7.55 -5.58
N TYR A 61 0.00 -7.81 -5.18
CA TYR A 61 0.79 -8.91 -5.75
C TYR A 61 0.55 -10.27 -5.09
N SER A 62 0.10 -10.31 -3.85
CA SER A 62 -0.08 -11.57 -3.13
C SER A 62 -1.52 -11.92 -2.81
N HIS A 63 -2.44 -10.95 -2.92
CA HIS A 63 -3.86 -11.15 -2.67
C HIS A 63 -4.67 -10.77 -3.91
N ARG A 64 -5.67 -11.60 -4.25
CA ARG A 64 -6.54 -11.38 -5.41
C ARG A 64 -7.98 -11.24 -4.95
N CYS A 65 -8.47 -10.01 -4.86
CA CYS A 65 -9.85 -9.69 -4.49
C CYS A 65 -10.88 -10.36 -5.42
N GLU A 66 -10.56 -10.48 -6.70
CA GLU A 66 -11.36 -11.20 -7.69
C GLU A 66 -11.63 -12.67 -7.28
N THR A 67 -10.62 -13.31 -6.65
CA THR A 67 -10.72 -14.68 -6.13
C THR A 67 -11.39 -14.74 -4.75
N ILE A 68 -11.08 -13.75 -3.89
CA ILE A 68 -11.54 -13.72 -2.50
C ILE A 68 -13.00 -13.37 -2.38
N ALA A 69 -13.49 -12.39 -3.17
CA ALA A 69 -14.83 -11.85 -3.04
C ALA A 69 -15.95 -12.89 -3.18
N PRO A 70 -15.93 -13.82 -4.17
CA PRO A 70 -16.96 -14.86 -4.30
C PRO A 70 -17.02 -15.80 -3.09
N ILE A 71 -15.87 -16.16 -2.52
CA ILE A 71 -15.78 -17.09 -1.37
C ILE A 71 -16.34 -16.45 -0.10
N LEU A 72 -16.07 -15.15 0.11
CA LEU A 72 -16.58 -14.42 1.26
C LEU A 72 -18.01 -13.93 1.08
N GLY A 73 -18.59 -13.98 -0.14
CA GLY A 73 -19.91 -13.44 -0.43
C GLY A 73 -20.04 -11.94 -0.22
N ARG A 74 -18.94 -11.19 -0.36
CA ARG A 74 -18.93 -9.74 -0.24
C ARG A 74 -17.97 -9.07 -1.20
N PRO A 75 -18.26 -7.84 -1.65
CA PRO A 75 -17.34 -7.07 -2.47
C PRO A 75 -15.98 -6.91 -1.80
N CYS A 76 -14.92 -6.84 -2.60
CA CYS A 76 -13.56 -6.67 -2.12
C CYS A 76 -12.86 -5.51 -2.83
N VAL A 77 -11.98 -4.82 -2.11
CA VAL A 77 -11.08 -3.81 -2.65
C VAL A 77 -9.67 -4.11 -2.18
N ASN A 78 -8.77 -4.35 -3.12
CA ASN A 78 -7.35 -4.43 -2.83
C ASN A 78 -6.76 -3.03 -2.76
N ALA A 79 -6.62 -2.51 -1.55
CA ALA A 79 -6.18 -1.16 -1.26
C ALA A 79 -4.65 -1.02 -1.10
N GLY A 80 -3.91 -2.12 -1.17
CA GLY A 80 -2.45 -2.12 -1.11
C GLY A 80 -1.84 -1.33 -2.27
N VAL A 81 -0.80 -0.54 -2.00
CA VAL A 81 -0.13 0.30 -3.03
C VAL A 81 1.37 0.08 -3.02
N ALA A 82 2.06 0.53 -2.01
CA ALA A 82 3.51 0.42 -1.87
C ALA A 82 3.91 0.51 -0.38
N VAL A 83 4.91 -0.25 0.02
CA VAL A 83 5.45 -0.22 1.39
C VAL A 83 5.94 1.16 1.82
N GLY A 84 6.33 2.00 0.86
CA GLY A 84 6.78 3.37 1.08
C GLY A 84 5.68 4.36 1.49
N ILE A 85 4.41 4.04 1.29
CA ILE A 85 3.27 4.85 1.73
C ILE A 85 3.14 4.76 3.25
N GLY A 86 3.03 5.90 3.93
CA GLY A 86 2.85 5.95 5.38
C GLY A 86 1.52 5.33 5.81
N LEU A 87 1.54 4.52 6.87
CA LEU A 87 0.32 3.90 7.40
C LEU A 87 -0.66 4.95 7.92
N ASP A 88 -0.17 6.09 8.46
CA ASP A 88 -1.00 7.20 8.89
C ASP A 88 -1.84 7.77 7.74
N TYR A 89 -1.22 7.97 6.57
CA TYR A 89 -1.92 8.42 5.36
C TYR A 89 -2.88 7.34 4.84
N LEU A 90 -2.42 6.10 4.71
CA LEU A 90 -3.23 4.99 4.24
C LEU A 90 -4.49 4.84 5.10
N PHE A 91 -4.33 4.79 6.42
CA PHE A 91 -5.46 4.65 7.35
C PHE A 91 -6.37 5.89 7.34
N ALA A 92 -5.82 7.11 7.29
CA ALA A 92 -6.64 8.32 7.22
C ALA A 92 -7.55 8.33 5.99
N ARG A 93 -7.01 7.95 4.83
CA ARG A 93 -7.77 7.90 3.57
C ARG A 93 -8.88 6.85 3.60
N TRP A 94 -8.64 5.69 4.21
CA TRP A 94 -9.64 4.62 4.23
C TRP A 94 -10.68 4.78 5.33
N ARG A 95 -10.36 5.44 6.45
CA ARG A 95 -11.34 5.69 7.54
C ARG A 95 -12.63 6.33 7.05
N SER A 96 -12.56 7.28 6.11
CA SER A 96 -13.75 7.96 5.56
C SER A 96 -14.62 7.07 4.65
N LEU A 97 -14.10 5.92 4.22
CA LEU A 97 -14.76 4.99 3.30
C LEU A 97 -15.17 3.68 3.97
N LEU A 98 -14.76 3.48 5.22
CA LEU A 98 -15.11 2.31 6.00
C LEU A 98 -16.38 2.57 6.80
N HIS A 99 -17.32 1.62 6.77
CA HIS A 99 -18.61 1.69 7.39
C HIS A 99 -18.84 0.52 8.37
N PRO A 100 -19.78 0.62 9.30
CA PRO A 100 -20.14 -0.50 10.16
C PRO A 100 -20.45 -1.76 9.37
N GLY A 101 -19.84 -2.88 9.75
CA GLY A 101 -19.97 -4.18 9.08
C GLY A 101 -18.89 -4.45 8.01
N ASP A 102 -18.06 -3.48 7.66
CA ASP A 102 -16.90 -3.71 6.81
C ASP A 102 -15.87 -4.62 7.50
N LEU A 103 -15.14 -5.36 6.69
CA LEU A 103 -14.00 -6.18 7.07
C LEU A 103 -12.72 -5.58 6.50
N VAL A 104 -11.73 -5.35 7.35
CA VAL A 104 -10.39 -4.93 6.94
C VAL A 104 -9.42 -6.06 7.20
N TYR A 105 -8.67 -6.46 6.18
CA TYR A 105 -7.58 -7.41 6.30
C TYR A 105 -6.24 -6.69 6.14
N LEU A 106 -5.32 -6.92 7.08
CA LEU A 106 -4.05 -6.19 7.23
C LEU A 106 -2.86 -7.16 7.13
N PRO A 107 -2.52 -7.69 5.93
CA PRO A 107 -1.30 -8.48 5.72
C PRO A 107 -0.11 -7.54 5.52
N LEU A 108 0.21 -6.76 6.56
CA LEU A 108 1.25 -5.73 6.49
C LEU A 108 2.64 -6.35 6.38
N GLU A 109 3.49 -5.77 5.54
CA GLU A 109 4.91 -6.12 5.47
C GLU A 109 5.63 -5.76 6.77
N GLU A 110 6.60 -6.59 7.19
CA GLU A 110 7.30 -6.41 8.46
C GLU A 110 7.94 -5.02 8.58
N ALA A 111 8.46 -4.49 7.48
CA ALA A 111 9.03 -3.14 7.41
C ALA A 111 8.01 -2.03 7.75
N GLN A 112 6.71 -2.25 7.55
CA GLN A 112 5.68 -1.25 7.85
C GLN A 112 5.49 -1.05 9.35
N TYR A 113 5.74 -2.06 10.18
CA TYR A 113 5.67 -1.94 11.63
C TYR A 113 6.80 -1.09 12.22
N VAL A 114 8.00 -1.21 11.63
CA VAL A 114 9.24 -0.62 12.19
C VAL A 114 9.70 0.65 11.47
N ARG A 115 8.98 1.10 10.44
CA ARG A 115 9.38 2.25 9.65
C ARG A 115 9.54 3.51 10.52
N PRO A 116 10.74 4.13 10.56
CA PRO A 116 10.98 5.27 11.43
C PRO A 116 10.14 6.49 11.02
N ARG A 117 9.69 7.27 11.98
CA ARG A 117 8.91 8.49 11.76
C ARG A 117 9.55 9.45 10.75
N ALA A 118 10.89 9.57 10.79
CA ALA A 118 11.64 10.39 9.83
C ALA A 118 11.44 9.92 8.37
N ALA A 119 11.45 8.60 8.12
CA ALA A 119 11.22 8.04 6.79
C ALA A 119 9.74 8.16 6.36
N ILE A 120 8.80 8.05 7.32
CA ILE A 120 7.38 8.27 7.05
C ILE A 120 7.12 9.71 6.63
N ARG A 121 7.70 10.69 7.33
CA ARG A 121 7.53 12.12 7.00
C ARG A 121 7.92 12.46 5.57
N LEU A 122 8.97 11.85 5.06
CA LEU A 122 9.55 12.10 3.73
C LEU A 122 9.12 11.08 2.68
N GLY A 123 8.12 10.25 2.99
CA GLY A 123 7.59 9.25 2.05
C GLY A 123 6.95 9.87 0.80
N PRO A 124 6.73 9.07 -0.26
CA PRO A 124 6.15 9.56 -1.51
C PRO A 124 4.73 10.13 -1.34
N ASP A 125 4.00 9.68 -0.33
CA ASP A 125 2.70 10.19 0.07
C ASP A 125 2.76 11.64 0.61
N ALA A 126 3.88 12.08 1.17
CA ALA A 126 4.03 13.43 1.66
C ALA A 126 3.89 14.47 0.53
N ALA A 127 4.55 14.24 -0.61
CA ALA A 127 4.43 15.10 -1.77
C ALA A 127 3.03 15.03 -2.41
N ILE A 128 2.41 13.84 -2.45
CA ILE A 128 1.02 13.65 -2.92
C ILE A 128 0.06 14.47 -2.05
N MET A 129 0.16 14.39 -0.73
CA MET A 129 -0.70 15.12 0.19
C MET A 129 -0.57 16.63 0.03
N LEU A 130 0.67 17.15 -0.01
CA LEU A 130 0.89 18.59 -0.11
C LEU A 130 0.21 19.21 -1.33
N ARG A 131 0.13 18.47 -2.41
CA ARG A 131 -0.35 18.96 -3.70
C ARG A 131 -1.79 18.65 -3.98
N HIS A 132 -2.21 17.47 -3.61
CA HIS A 132 -3.48 16.91 -4.08
C HIS A 132 -4.43 16.50 -2.97
N ASP A 133 -3.95 16.46 -1.70
CA ASP A 133 -4.77 16.01 -0.58
C ASP A 133 -4.42 16.75 0.72
N ARG A 134 -4.48 18.07 0.66
CA ARG A 134 -4.18 18.95 1.80
C ARG A 134 -5.11 18.71 2.98
N ALA A 135 -6.35 18.31 2.73
CA ALA A 135 -7.29 18.01 3.80
C ALA A 135 -6.81 16.84 4.68
N THR A 136 -6.29 15.78 4.06
CA THR A 136 -5.68 14.68 4.82
C THR A 136 -4.39 15.15 5.51
N LEU A 137 -3.55 15.94 4.82
CA LEU A 137 -2.32 16.47 5.41
C LEU A 137 -2.61 17.30 6.67
N THR A 138 -3.64 18.15 6.65
CA THR A 138 -4.04 18.97 7.82
C THR A 138 -4.60 18.15 8.97
N ALA A 139 -5.18 17.00 8.69
CA ALA A 139 -5.70 16.08 9.71
C ALA A 139 -4.62 15.20 10.34
N LEU A 140 -3.44 15.13 9.77
CA LEU A 140 -2.30 14.38 10.29
C LEU A 140 -1.45 15.23 11.24
N ALA A 141 -0.48 14.57 11.90
CA ALA A 141 0.41 15.24 12.83
C ALA A 141 1.24 16.36 12.18
N PRO A 142 1.52 17.47 12.89
CA PRO A 142 2.20 18.66 12.34
C PRO A 142 3.54 18.38 11.68
N ASP A 143 4.28 17.34 12.13
CA ASP A 143 5.54 16.95 11.53
C ASP A 143 5.40 16.43 10.09
N ARG A 144 4.20 15.96 9.69
CA ARG A 144 3.91 15.58 8.29
C ARG A 144 3.88 16.80 7.37
N TRP A 145 3.43 17.95 7.86
CA TRP A 145 3.51 19.22 7.14
C TRP A 145 4.94 19.63 6.82
N MET A 146 5.79 19.62 7.86
CA MET A 146 7.20 19.93 7.69
C MET A 146 7.87 18.95 6.72
N GLY A 147 7.58 17.65 6.89
CA GLY A 147 8.07 16.62 5.98
C GLY A 147 7.61 16.82 4.54
N ALA A 148 6.33 17.15 4.34
CA ALA A 148 5.76 17.34 3.00
C ALA A 148 6.41 18.50 2.21
N VAL A 149 6.77 19.60 2.90
CA VAL A 149 7.48 20.73 2.28
C VAL A 149 8.88 20.32 1.77
N PHE A 150 9.54 19.39 2.47
CA PHE A 150 10.92 18.96 2.18
C PHE A 150 11.01 17.54 1.56
N ALA A 151 9.88 16.93 1.20
CA ALA A 151 9.84 15.57 0.64
C ALA A 151 10.41 15.45 -0.78
N GLY A 152 10.63 16.58 -1.46
CA GLY A 152 11.22 16.58 -2.79
C GLY A 152 12.74 16.59 -2.71
N ASP A 153 13.40 15.66 -3.42
CA ASP A 153 14.83 15.73 -3.65
C ASP A 153 15.16 16.24 -5.06
N LEU A 154 16.32 16.90 -5.20
CA LEU A 154 16.73 17.49 -6.48
C LEU A 154 16.94 16.44 -7.57
N ARG A 155 17.42 15.25 -7.23
CA ARG A 155 17.61 14.15 -8.17
C ARG A 155 16.28 13.64 -8.68
N GLY A 156 15.31 13.38 -7.78
CA GLY A 156 13.96 12.96 -8.14
C GLY A 156 13.25 14.02 -9.01
N ALA A 157 13.44 15.30 -8.71
CA ALA A 157 12.92 16.40 -9.51
C ALA A 157 13.51 16.41 -10.93
N LEU A 158 14.83 16.28 -11.06
CA LEU A 158 15.51 16.24 -12.36
C LEU A 158 15.07 15.03 -13.18
N MET A 159 15.01 13.85 -12.58
CA MET A 159 14.53 12.63 -13.27
C MET A 159 13.08 12.79 -13.73
N SER A 160 12.22 13.42 -12.94
CA SER A 160 10.83 13.70 -13.34
C SER A 160 10.74 14.64 -14.55
N VAL A 161 11.64 15.64 -14.65
CA VAL A 161 11.71 16.53 -15.83
C VAL A 161 12.15 15.75 -17.06
N ILE A 162 13.18 14.90 -16.93
CA ILE A 162 13.68 14.05 -18.02
C ILE A 162 12.56 13.11 -18.51
N GLU A 163 11.88 12.42 -17.61
CA GLU A 163 10.76 11.52 -17.93
C GLU A 163 9.63 12.27 -18.65
N MET A 164 9.27 13.47 -18.16
CA MET A 164 8.26 14.32 -18.82
C MET A 164 8.66 14.70 -20.23
N ALA A 165 9.93 15.08 -20.45
CA ALA A 165 10.44 15.42 -21.76
C ALA A 165 10.43 14.22 -22.72
N LEU A 166 10.81 13.03 -22.24
CA LEU A 166 10.75 11.80 -23.00
C LEU A 166 9.33 11.44 -23.43
N VAL A 167 8.36 11.51 -22.50
CA VAL A 167 6.94 11.26 -22.81
C VAL A 167 6.39 12.28 -23.80
N ALA A 168 6.73 13.56 -23.64
CA ALA A 168 6.35 14.61 -24.59
C ALA A 168 6.98 14.40 -25.98
N GLY A 169 8.17 13.78 -26.04
CA GLY A 169 8.85 13.38 -27.28
C GLY A 169 8.32 12.08 -27.90
N GLY A 170 7.24 11.51 -27.38
CA GLY A 170 6.60 10.32 -27.93
C GLY A 170 7.13 8.97 -27.38
N PHE A 171 8.00 8.99 -26.38
CA PHE A 171 8.40 7.77 -25.69
C PHE A 171 7.26 7.22 -24.85
N HIS A 172 7.25 5.90 -24.66
CA HIS A 172 6.20 5.23 -23.91
C HIS A 172 6.11 5.73 -22.47
N ASP A 173 4.90 6.11 -22.05
CA ASP A 173 4.65 6.49 -20.66
C ASP A 173 4.73 5.23 -19.74
N PRO A 174 5.67 5.19 -18.76
CA PRO A 174 5.80 4.04 -17.87
C PRO A 174 4.49 3.71 -17.11
N ARG A 175 3.59 4.68 -16.97
CA ARG A 175 2.28 4.49 -16.34
C ARG A 175 1.37 3.57 -17.16
N ASP A 176 1.51 3.53 -18.47
CA ASP A 176 0.66 2.69 -19.34
C ASP A 176 0.94 1.21 -19.13
N ARG A 177 2.20 0.83 -18.85
CA ARG A 177 2.56 -0.56 -18.50
C ARG A 177 1.85 -1.02 -17.22
N LEU A 178 1.60 -0.09 -16.32
CA LEU A 178 1.07 -0.36 -15.00
C LEU A 178 -0.46 -0.27 -14.98
N ASN A 179 -1.06 0.53 -15.88
CA ASN A 179 -2.50 0.62 -16.05
C ASN A 179 -3.11 -0.69 -16.59
N GLY A 180 -2.38 -1.41 -17.46
CA GLY A 180 -2.80 -2.72 -17.98
C GLY A 180 -2.59 -3.90 -17.02
N SER A 181 -1.86 -3.69 -15.91
CA SER A 181 -1.53 -4.74 -14.95
C SER A 181 -2.35 -4.69 -13.65
N VAL A 182 -3.40 -3.87 -13.58
CA VAL A 182 -4.29 -3.77 -12.42
C VAL A 182 -5.73 -3.98 -12.87
N ASN A 183 -6.39 -4.99 -12.29
CA ASN A 183 -7.80 -5.25 -12.57
C ASN A 183 -8.73 -4.28 -11.81
N ALA A 184 -10.03 -4.39 -12.07
CA ALA A 184 -11.04 -3.55 -11.45
C ALA A 184 -11.19 -3.73 -9.92
N TRP A 185 -10.60 -4.78 -9.35
CA TRP A 185 -10.57 -5.04 -7.91
C TRP A 185 -9.39 -4.36 -7.20
N GLY A 186 -8.44 -3.84 -7.98
CA GLY A 186 -7.17 -3.27 -7.52
C GLY A 186 -6.03 -4.28 -7.39
N ASP A 187 -6.25 -5.53 -7.85
CA ASP A 187 -5.24 -6.59 -7.84
C ASP A 187 -4.26 -6.40 -8.98
N HIS A 188 -2.99 -6.73 -8.77
CA HIS A 188 -2.02 -6.85 -9.85
C HIS A 188 -2.28 -8.15 -10.63
N VAL A 189 -2.23 -8.08 -11.95
CA VAL A 189 -2.48 -9.20 -12.87
C VAL A 189 -1.41 -9.24 -13.97
N GLY A 190 -1.26 -10.38 -14.63
CA GLY A 190 -0.31 -10.53 -15.73
C GLY A 190 1.15 -10.73 -15.31
N HIS A 191 1.44 -10.82 -14.02
CA HIS A 191 2.78 -11.14 -13.48
C HIS A 191 2.99 -12.66 -13.47
N THR A 192 3.02 -13.21 -14.66
CA THR A 192 3.03 -14.65 -14.90
C THR A 192 4.31 -15.31 -14.39
N LYS A 193 4.26 -16.66 -14.19
CA LYS A 193 5.44 -17.43 -13.86
C LYS A 193 6.54 -17.35 -14.93
N ALA A 194 6.17 -17.20 -16.20
CA ALA A 194 7.13 -17.03 -17.28
C ALA A 194 7.89 -15.69 -17.17
N LEU A 195 7.19 -14.60 -16.83
CA LEU A 195 7.84 -13.31 -16.59
C LEU A 195 8.69 -13.32 -15.31
N ALA A 196 8.25 -14.03 -14.28
CA ALA A 196 9.02 -14.21 -13.03
C ALA A 196 10.37 -14.91 -13.26
N ALA A 197 10.49 -15.76 -14.28
CA ALA A 197 11.73 -16.45 -14.60
C ALA A 197 12.89 -15.48 -14.89
N ALA A 198 12.62 -14.30 -15.44
CA ALA A 198 13.62 -13.26 -15.64
C ALA A 198 14.22 -12.72 -14.34
N ASN A 199 13.50 -12.85 -13.23
CA ASN A 199 13.89 -12.38 -11.90
C ASN A 199 14.52 -13.49 -11.03
N ALA A 200 14.65 -14.71 -11.54
CA ALA A 200 15.05 -15.88 -10.75
C ALA A 200 16.41 -15.69 -10.04
N ALA A 201 17.41 -15.13 -10.72
CA ALA A 201 18.74 -14.88 -10.12
C ALA A 201 18.66 -13.84 -9.00
N MET A 202 17.87 -12.78 -9.19
CA MET A 202 17.65 -11.74 -8.18
C MET A 202 16.91 -12.31 -6.96
N LEU A 203 15.87 -13.11 -7.18
CA LEU A 203 15.12 -13.78 -6.11
C LEU A 203 15.99 -14.79 -5.35
N ALA A 204 16.87 -15.52 -6.05
CA ALA A 204 17.81 -16.45 -5.41
C ALA A 204 18.81 -15.72 -4.50
N ALA A 205 19.27 -14.53 -4.88
CA ALA A 205 20.20 -13.72 -4.11
C ALA A 205 19.53 -12.85 -3.04
N ALA A 206 18.20 -12.68 -3.08
CA ALA A 206 17.48 -11.82 -2.16
C ALA A 206 17.55 -12.33 -0.71
N VAL A 207 17.91 -11.45 0.23
CA VAL A 207 17.92 -11.71 1.66
C VAL A 207 16.81 -10.84 2.29
N PRO A 208 15.68 -11.45 2.72
CA PRO A 208 14.63 -10.70 3.40
C PRO A 208 15.14 -10.08 4.71
N TYR A 209 14.66 -8.88 4.97
CA TYR A 209 14.91 -8.22 6.26
C TYR A 209 13.81 -8.62 7.25
N HIS A 210 14.22 -9.13 8.41
CA HIS A 210 13.33 -9.40 9.53
C HIS A 210 13.70 -8.49 10.72
N PRO A 211 12.83 -7.59 11.14
CA PRO A 211 13.05 -6.81 12.35
C PRO A 211 12.98 -7.72 13.58
N THR A 212 13.65 -7.33 14.66
CA THR A 212 13.49 -8.01 15.95
C THR A 212 12.10 -7.72 16.55
N GLY A 213 11.61 -8.61 17.42
CA GLY A 213 10.36 -8.39 18.12
C GLY A 213 10.34 -7.08 18.93
N ARG A 214 11.49 -6.62 19.45
CA ARG A 214 11.62 -5.31 20.10
C ARG A 214 11.38 -4.17 19.11
N GLN A 215 12.03 -4.20 17.95
CA GLN A 215 11.82 -3.17 16.92
C GLN A 215 10.36 -3.11 16.47
N VAL A 216 9.69 -4.25 16.38
CA VAL A 216 8.24 -4.30 16.06
C VAL A 216 7.42 -3.67 17.18
N ARG A 217 7.66 -4.01 18.45
CA ARG A 217 6.90 -3.44 19.57
C ARG A 217 7.06 -1.92 19.69
N ASP A 218 8.28 -1.44 19.50
CA ASP A 218 8.64 -0.04 19.70
C ASP A 218 8.47 0.81 18.42
N GLY A 219 8.05 0.19 17.30
CA GLY A 219 7.98 0.84 15.99
C GLY A 219 6.83 1.83 15.85
N ASP A 220 7.08 2.95 15.17
CA ASP A 220 6.07 3.98 14.88
C ASP A 220 4.89 3.41 14.08
N GLY A 221 5.15 2.48 13.15
CA GLY A 221 4.11 1.80 12.38
C GLY A 221 3.20 0.95 13.28
N SER A 222 3.75 0.27 14.27
CA SER A 222 2.98 -0.52 15.23
C SER A 222 2.00 0.33 16.04
N ALA A 223 2.45 1.52 16.48
CA ALA A 223 1.58 2.46 17.18
C ALA A 223 0.42 2.92 16.28
N GLN A 224 0.68 3.15 14.99
CA GLN A 224 -0.35 3.52 14.01
C GLN A 224 -1.35 2.38 13.76
N VAL A 225 -0.87 1.13 13.68
CA VAL A 225 -1.73 -0.06 13.57
C VAL A 225 -2.64 -0.18 14.78
N ILE A 226 -2.12 -0.08 16.02
CA ILE A 226 -2.93 -0.12 17.24
C ILE A 226 -3.99 0.98 17.24
N ALA A 227 -3.62 2.20 16.87
CA ALA A 227 -4.55 3.32 16.79
C ALA A 227 -5.66 3.10 15.74
N PHE A 228 -5.32 2.50 14.60
CA PHE A 228 -6.30 2.13 13.57
C PHE A 228 -7.23 1.01 14.05
N LEU A 229 -6.71 -0.03 14.71
CA LEU A 229 -7.51 -1.14 15.22
C LEU A 229 -8.53 -0.69 16.26
N ARG A 230 -8.11 0.20 17.18
CA ARG A 230 -9.01 0.81 18.16
C ARG A 230 -10.10 1.66 17.50
N TRP A 231 -9.73 2.45 16.51
CA TRP A 231 -10.69 3.23 15.72
C TRP A 231 -11.68 2.31 15.00
N ALA A 232 -11.22 1.25 14.35
CA ALA A 232 -12.05 0.29 13.63
C ALA A 232 -13.09 -0.36 14.58
N ALA A 233 -12.65 -0.81 15.75
CA ALA A 233 -13.54 -1.38 16.77
C ALA A 233 -14.62 -0.38 17.20
N ALA A 234 -14.26 0.88 17.49
CA ALA A 234 -15.19 1.93 17.87
C ALA A 234 -16.22 2.26 16.78
N HIS A 235 -15.87 2.04 15.50
CA HIS A 235 -16.75 2.29 14.34
C HIS A 235 -17.42 1.02 13.79
N LYS A 236 -17.40 -0.08 14.55
CA LYS A 236 -18.00 -1.38 14.16
C LYS A 236 -17.45 -1.92 12.84
N VAL A 237 -16.19 -1.61 12.54
CA VAL A 237 -15.39 -2.17 11.45
C VAL A 237 -14.57 -3.32 12.02
N ARG A 238 -14.68 -4.50 11.45
CA ARG A 238 -13.90 -5.66 11.89
C ARG A 238 -12.54 -5.66 11.22
N ALA A 239 -11.46 -5.54 11.98
CA ALA A 239 -10.11 -5.63 11.49
C ALA A 239 -9.48 -6.99 11.86
N ILE A 240 -8.79 -7.60 10.91
CA ILE A 240 -8.07 -8.87 11.07
C ILE A 240 -6.64 -8.64 10.56
N GLY A 241 -5.65 -8.91 11.42
CA GLY A 241 -4.25 -8.94 11.01
C GLY A 241 -3.91 -10.19 10.21
N GLY A 242 -2.80 -10.14 9.50
CA GLY A 242 -2.24 -11.31 8.83
C GLY A 242 -0.74 -11.12 8.56
N LEU A 243 -0.09 -12.19 8.14
CA LEU A 243 1.31 -12.14 7.74
C LEU A 243 1.43 -11.75 6.28
N PRO A 244 2.47 -11.00 5.91
CA PRO A 244 2.84 -10.85 4.50
C PRO A 244 3.31 -12.18 3.95
N THR A 245 3.24 -12.37 2.64
CA THR A 245 3.88 -13.49 1.98
C THR A 245 5.41 -13.37 2.07
N GLY A 246 6.12 -14.49 2.04
CA GLY A 246 7.57 -14.48 2.13
C GLY A 246 8.19 -15.84 1.82
N PHE A 247 9.52 -15.90 1.76
CA PHE A 247 10.25 -17.12 1.43
C PHE A 247 10.15 -18.17 2.54
N ALA A 248 9.97 -19.44 2.16
CA ALA A 248 9.93 -20.56 3.09
C ALA A 248 11.29 -20.84 3.76
N ASP A 249 12.38 -20.51 3.07
CA ASP A 249 13.76 -20.64 3.57
C ASP A 249 14.23 -19.40 4.37
N SER A 250 13.34 -18.41 4.56
CA SER A 250 13.58 -17.23 5.41
C SER A 250 12.32 -17.00 6.28
N PRO A 251 12.09 -17.83 7.31
CA PRO A 251 10.93 -17.70 8.18
C PRO A 251 11.05 -16.45 9.06
N ILE A 252 9.92 -15.85 9.40
CA ILE A 252 9.88 -14.76 10.39
C ILE A 252 10.37 -15.32 11.74
N PRO A 253 11.31 -14.65 12.41
CA PRO A 253 11.76 -15.05 13.76
C PRO A 253 10.59 -15.08 14.75
N ASP A 254 10.63 -16.05 15.69
CA ASP A 254 9.54 -16.27 16.65
C ASP A 254 9.21 -15.04 17.51
N ASP A 255 10.24 -14.31 17.95
CA ASP A 255 10.06 -13.07 18.74
C ASP A 255 9.39 -11.96 17.93
N THR A 256 9.68 -11.86 16.64
CA THR A 256 9.04 -10.94 15.69
C THR A 256 7.60 -11.34 15.46
N MET A 257 7.35 -12.63 15.21
CA MET A 257 6.01 -13.19 15.06
C MET A 257 5.14 -12.94 16.30
N ALA A 258 5.69 -13.22 17.48
CA ALA A 258 5.01 -12.99 18.74
C ALA A 258 4.68 -11.49 18.95
N ALA A 259 5.62 -10.59 18.61
CA ALA A 259 5.40 -9.15 18.71
C ALA A 259 4.30 -8.67 17.76
N ILE A 260 4.29 -9.14 16.50
CA ILE A 260 3.22 -8.80 15.55
C ILE A 260 1.86 -9.25 16.07
N ARG A 261 1.72 -10.51 16.50
CA ARG A 261 0.46 -11.03 17.07
C ARG A 261 0.00 -10.22 18.29
N GLN A 262 0.93 -9.82 19.14
CA GLN A 262 0.66 -9.01 20.32
C GLN A 262 0.05 -7.65 19.98
N ILE A 263 0.47 -7.00 18.89
CA ILE A 263 -0.11 -5.72 18.41
C ILE A 263 -1.62 -5.86 18.21
N TYR A 264 -2.06 -6.89 17.50
CA TYR A 264 -3.48 -7.13 17.25
C TYR A 264 -4.23 -7.54 18.51
N ALA A 265 -3.66 -8.46 19.29
CA ALA A 265 -4.26 -8.92 20.54
C ALA A 265 -4.45 -7.77 21.55
N SER A 266 -3.48 -6.84 21.64
CA SER A 266 -3.56 -5.67 22.55
C SER A 266 -4.69 -4.69 22.20
N ALA A 267 -5.15 -4.72 20.95
CA ALA A 267 -6.28 -3.93 20.49
C ALA A 267 -7.59 -4.74 20.38
N GLY A 268 -7.60 -5.99 20.86
CA GLY A 268 -8.75 -6.89 20.78
C GLY A 268 -9.08 -7.36 19.35
N ALA A 269 -8.15 -7.22 18.42
CA ALA A 269 -8.34 -7.62 17.03
C ALA A 269 -7.88 -9.07 16.80
N ALA A 270 -8.54 -9.77 15.87
CA ALA A 270 -8.15 -11.09 15.46
C ALA A 270 -6.91 -11.06 14.56
N PHE A 271 -6.19 -12.17 14.52
CA PHE A 271 -5.03 -12.35 13.65
C PHE A 271 -5.17 -13.66 12.86
N LEU A 272 -5.06 -13.58 11.54
CA LEU A 272 -5.05 -14.74 10.66
C LEU A 272 -3.62 -15.22 10.49
N ASP A 273 -3.35 -16.41 11.02
CA ASP A 273 -2.12 -17.12 10.80
C ASP A 273 -2.41 -18.41 10.04
N LEU A 274 -1.87 -18.51 8.84
CA LEU A 274 -2.01 -19.70 8.03
C LEU A 274 -1.04 -20.80 8.51
N PRO A 275 -1.34 -22.08 8.28
CA PRO A 275 -0.46 -23.18 8.72
C PRO A 275 0.98 -23.09 8.20
N ASN A 276 1.18 -22.49 7.04
CA ASN A 276 2.50 -22.25 6.44
C ASN A 276 3.04 -20.85 6.76
N HIS A 277 2.41 -20.07 7.64
CA HIS A 277 2.77 -18.69 7.98
C HIS A 277 2.93 -17.78 6.74
N SER A 278 2.14 -18.02 5.67
CA SER A 278 2.24 -17.33 4.37
C SER A 278 3.62 -17.47 3.71
N ARG A 279 4.36 -18.55 4.00
CA ARG A 279 5.69 -18.83 3.44
C ARG A 279 5.61 -19.78 2.25
N TYR A 280 6.34 -19.44 1.17
CA TYR A 280 6.32 -20.14 -0.10
C TYR A 280 7.75 -20.34 -0.63
N PRO A 281 7.98 -21.34 -1.52
CA PRO A 281 9.27 -21.50 -2.17
C PRO A 281 9.58 -20.28 -3.06
N ARG A 282 10.85 -19.92 -3.22
CA ARG A 282 11.30 -18.75 -4.02
C ARG A 282 10.73 -18.74 -5.45
N SER A 283 10.51 -19.91 -6.04
CA SER A 283 9.90 -20.06 -7.37
C SER A 283 8.43 -19.62 -7.46
N ALA A 284 7.78 -19.36 -6.32
CA ALA A 284 6.43 -18.81 -6.26
C ALA A 284 6.40 -17.29 -6.32
N PHE A 285 7.56 -16.63 -6.31
CA PHE A 285 7.64 -15.17 -6.28
C PHE A 285 7.89 -14.57 -7.67
N PHE A 286 7.56 -13.30 -7.83
CA PHE A 286 7.67 -12.56 -9.08
C PHE A 286 8.98 -11.76 -9.17
N ASP A 287 9.19 -10.77 -8.30
CA ASP A 287 10.30 -9.83 -8.37
C ASP A 287 10.84 -9.39 -6.98
N THR A 288 10.14 -9.67 -5.91
CA THR A 288 10.56 -9.38 -4.53
C THR A 288 10.18 -10.52 -3.59
N PRO A 289 10.75 -10.57 -2.36
CA PRO A 289 10.35 -11.56 -1.34
C PRO A 289 8.88 -11.50 -0.92
N ASP A 290 8.17 -10.40 -1.22
CA ASP A 290 6.81 -10.14 -0.79
C ASP A 290 5.77 -10.25 -1.93
N HIS A 291 6.21 -10.40 -3.19
CA HIS A 291 5.37 -10.43 -4.36
C HIS A 291 5.27 -11.85 -4.93
N LEU A 292 4.16 -12.52 -4.74
CA LEU A 292 3.90 -13.80 -5.41
C LEU A 292 3.74 -13.60 -6.93
N ASN A 293 4.09 -14.60 -7.73
CA ASN A 293 3.66 -14.65 -9.12
C ASN A 293 2.16 -14.97 -9.22
N GLU A 294 1.54 -14.69 -10.35
CA GLU A 294 0.07 -14.75 -10.48
C GLU A 294 -0.55 -16.12 -10.11
N PRO A 295 -0.03 -17.28 -10.52
CA PRO A 295 -0.55 -18.56 -10.05
C PRO A 295 -0.47 -18.77 -8.54
N ALA A 296 0.62 -18.34 -7.91
CA ALA A 296 0.80 -18.44 -6.47
C ALA A 296 -0.08 -17.42 -5.72
N GLN A 297 -0.27 -16.21 -6.27
CA GLN A 297 -1.22 -15.21 -5.78
C GLN A 297 -2.64 -15.77 -5.72
N ILE A 298 -3.10 -16.43 -6.79
CA ILE A 298 -4.43 -17.04 -6.84
C ILE A 298 -4.56 -18.14 -5.79
N ALA A 299 -3.58 -19.05 -5.71
CA ALA A 299 -3.59 -20.14 -4.75
C ALA A 299 -3.57 -19.63 -3.29
N HIS A 300 -2.73 -18.64 -2.98
CA HIS A 300 -2.71 -18.00 -1.66
C HIS A 300 -4.05 -17.34 -1.34
N SER A 301 -4.65 -16.66 -2.30
CA SER A 301 -5.94 -15.97 -2.12
C SER A 301 -7.09 -16.93 -1.82
N LEU A 302 -7.11 -18.13 -2.38
CA LEU A 302 -8.09 -19.18 -2.05
C LEU A 302 -7.96 -19.59 -0.58
N ILE A 303 -6.73 -19.81 -0.11
CA ILE A 303 -6.45 -20.22 1.28
C ILE A 303 -6.85 -19.10 2.26
N VAL A 304 -6.47 -17.86 1.95
CA VAL A 304 -6.83 -16.69 2.76
C VAL A 304 -8.34 -16.48 2.80
N ALA A 305 -9.02 -16.58 1.67
CA ALA A 305 -10.47 -16.42 1.58
C ALA A 305 -11.21 -17.42 2.46
N GLU A 306 -10.82 -18.69 2.39
CA GLU A 306 -11.44 -19.75 3.18
C GLU A 306 -11.16 -19.57 4.69
N ALA A 307 -9.96 -19.14 5.04
CA ALA A 307 -9.61 -18.85 6.42
C ALA A 307 -10.39 -17.64 6.96
N LEU A 308 -10.48 -16.55 6.21
CA LEU A 308 -11.31 -15.39 6.56
C LEU A 308 -12.79 -15.75 6.66
N ARG A 309 -13.32 -16.61 5.77
CA ARG A 309 -14.69 -17.08 5.81
C ARG A 309 -14.99 -17.81 7.12
N ARG A 310 -14.10 -18.71 7.54
CA ARG A 310 -14.21 -19.42 8.83
C ARG A 310 -14.17 -18.46 10.02
N MET A 311 -13.24 -17.51 10.02
CA MET A 311 -13.09 -16.54 11.11
C MET A 311 -14.27 -15.57 11.23
N THR A 312 -14.93 -15.27 10.12
CA THR A 312 -16.03 -14.28 10.10
C THR A 312 -17.40 -14.91 10.23
N GLY A 313 -17.52 -16.25 10.15
CA GLY A 313 -18.81 -16.94 10.11
C GLY A 313 -19.63 -16.61 8.85
N ALA A 314 -18.96 -16.15 7.79
CA ALA A 314 -19.64 -15.82 6.54
C ALA A 314 -20.28 -17.07 5.93
N ILE A 315 -21.59 -17.02 5.68
CA ILE A 315 -22.33 -18.07 4.99
C ILE A 315 -21.95 -18.04 3.50
N ALA A 316 -21.84 -19.23 2.89
CA ALA A 316 -21.44 -19.38 1.48
C ALA A 316 -22.19 -18.45 0.52
N ALA A 317 -21.46 -17.93 -0.42
CA ALA A 317 -21.68 -16.75 -1.21
C ALA A 317 -22.96 -16.69 -2.05
N ARG A 318 -23.53 -15.49 -2.14
CA ARG A 318 -24.23 -15.02 -3.36
C ARG A 318 -23.18 -14.62 -4.40
N PRO A 319 -23.43 -14.84 -5.69
CA PRO A 319 -22.51 -14.39 -6.74
C PRO A 319 -22.31 -12.87 -6.64
N VAL A 320 -21.06 -12.46 -6.48
CA VAL A 320 -20.66 -11.06 -6.51
C VAL A 320 -20.34 -10.71 -7.97
N ASN A 321 -21.14 -9.84 -8.56
CA ASN A 321 -20.92 -9.38 -9.93
C ASN A 321 -19.55 -8.73 -10.06
N ALA A 322 -18.83 -9.00 -11.16
CA ALA A 322 -17.58 -8.36 -11.48
C ALA A 322 -17.77 -6.82 -11.50
N PRO A 323 -16.84 -6.07 -10.93
CA PRO A 323 -16.91 -4.61 -10.98
C PRO A 323 -16.73 -4.10 -12.40
N VAL A 324 -17.37 -2.97 -12.70
CA VAL A 324 -17.12 -2.23 -13.94
C VAL A 324 -15.63 -1.88 -14.02
N PRO A 325 -14.97 -2.08 -15.17
CA PRO A 325 -13.57 -1.74 -15.35
C PRO A 325 -13.29 -0.29 -14.92
N MET A 326 -12.25 -0.09 -14.11
CA MET A 326 -11.79 1.24 -13.73
C MET A 326 -11.12 1.86 -14.95
N THR A 327 -11.87 2.65 -15.71
CA THR A 327 -11.28 3.48 -16.78
C THR A 327 -10.44 4.56 -16.11
N PRO A 328 -9.13 4.67 -16.38
CA PRO A 328 -8.35 5.78 -15.87
C PRO A 328 -8.98 7.06 -16.44
N ARG A 329 -9.52 7.91 -15.57
CA ARG A 329 -9.85 9.27 -15.98
C ARG A 329 -8.56 9.87 -16.51
N ARG A 330 -8.47 10.10 -17.81
CA ARG A 330 -7.42 10.95 -18.36
C ARG A 330 -7.48 12.24 -17.55
N LEU A 331 -6.46 12.50 -16.75
CA LEU A 331 -6.29 13.79 -16.12
C LEU A 331 -6.27 14.77 -17.27
N ALA A 332 -7.38 15.50 -17.44
CA ALA A 332 -7.44 16.61 -18.38
C ALA A 332 -6.22 17.47 -18.07
N ALA A 333 -5.35 17.63 -19.05
CA ALA A 333 -4.28 18.59 -18.98
C ALA A 333 -4.98 19.95 -18.87
N THR A 334 -5.14 20.46 -17.66
CA THR A 334 -5.45 21.86 -17.45
C THR A 334 -4.26 22.63 -18.01
N ARG A 335 -4.51 23.28 -19.14
CA ARG A 335 -3.62 24.26 -19.77
C ARG A 335 -3.25 25.37 -18.78
#